data_5c646dbe0d00c991fcb6c917845c1d82
#
_entry.id   5c646dbe0d00c991fcb6c917845c1d82
#
_cell.length_a   1.000
_cell.length_b   1.000
_cell.length_c   1.000
_cell.angle_alpha   90.00
_cell.angle_beta   90.00
_cell.angle_gamma   90.00
#
_symmetry.space_group_name_H-M   'P 1'
#
loop_
_entity.id
_entity.type
_entity.pdbx_description
1 polymer ?
#
loop_
_entity_poly.entity_id
_entity_poly.type
_entity_poly.pdbx_seq_one_letter_code
_entity_poly.pdbx_strand_id
1 'polypeptide(L)'
;MAKKDFLEGAINHFKHQETRIIEVPEWNLIGEDAIYVKPFTLLEKDEIFKGNNTSLTVLIDVIVKKSLDKNGDKMFDLEAKIKMKRFVDPDVLSRVASEILGTNTSSE
;
A
#
# COMPACT_ATOMS: atom_id res chain seq x y z
N MET A 1 -26.58 16.30 28.26
CA MET A 1 -25.26 16.56 27.82
C MET A 1 -24.70 15.46 26.97
N ALA A 2 -24.13 15.83 25.87
CA ALA A 2 -23.63 14.81 24.95
C ALA A 2 -22.37 14.19 25.50
N LYS A 3 -22.25 12.91 25.33
CA LYS A 3 -21.03 12.24 25.64
C LYS A 3 -19.97 12.62 24.63
N LYS A 4 -18.77 12.74 25.09
CA LYS A 4 -17.68 12.95 24.19
C LYS A 4 -17.50 11.72 23.33
N ASP A 5 -17.37 11.95 22.04
CA ASP A 5 -17.22 10.85 21.11
C ASP A 5 -15.73 10.58 20.88
N PHE A 6 -15.22 9.61 21.61
CA PHE A 6 -13.81 9.28 21.50
C PHE A 6 -13.46 8.63 20.17
N LEU A 7 -14.45 7.95 19.58
CA LEU A 7 -14.24 7.34 18.28
C LEU A 7 -14.01 8.39 17.21
N GLU A 8 -14.70 9.50 17.33
CA GLU A 8 -14.57 10.57 16.35
C GLU A 8 -13.12 11.08 16.30
N GLY A 9 -12.47 11.15 17.46
CA GLY A 9 -11.08 11.56 17.49
C GLY A 9 -10.19 10.60 16.71
N ALA A 10 -10.44 9.31 16.85
CA ALA A 10 -9.67 8.31 16.13
C ALA A 10 -9.89 8.40 14.64
N ILE A 11 -11.16 8.62 14.24
CA ILE A 11 -11.47 8.75 12.82
C ILE A 11 -10.82 9.98 12.23
N ASN A 12 -10.86 11.08 12.96
CA ASN A 12 -10.24 12.32 12.47
C ASN A 12 -8.74 12.17 12.33
N HIS A 13 -8.13 11.48 13.28
CA HIS A 13 -6.68 11.23 13.20
C HIS A 13 -6.35 10.47 11.92
N PHE A 14 -7.13 9.45 11.60
CA PHE A 14 -6.89 8.67 10.39
C PHE A 14 -7.06 9.53 9.14
N LYS A 15 -8.10 10.35 9.12
CA LYS A 15 -8.37 11.19 7.95
C LYS A 15 -7.26 12.19 7.68
N HIS A 16 -6.54 12.59 8.72
CA HIS A 16 -5.49 13.60 8.57
C HIS A 16 -4.12 12.99 8.33
N GLN A 17 -4.02 11.68 8.26
CA GLN A 17 -2.76 11.06 7.89
C GLN A 17 -2.49 11.32 6.43
N GLU A 18 -1.24 11.60 6.14
CA GLU A 18 -0.88 12.01 4.79
C GLU A 18 -0.70 10.83 3.87
N THR A 19 -1.00 11.07 2.61
CA THR A 19 -0.67 10.12 1.56
C THR A 19 0.84 10.06 1.42
N ARG A 20 1.38 8.85 1.36
CA ARG A 20 2.81 8.66 1.18
C ARG A 20 3.12 8.51 -0.30
N ILE A 21 4.32 8.92 -0.68
CA ILE A 21 4.76 8.84 -2.07
C ILE A 21 5.95 7.91 -2.12
N ILE A 22 5.86 6.89 -2.95
CA ILE A 22 6.91 5.88 -3.07
C ILE A 22 7.41 5.87 -4.51
N GLU A 23 8.70 6.08 -4.67
CA GLU A 23 9.31 6.05 -6.00
C GLU A 23 9.92 4.70 -6.27
N VAL A 24 9.73 4.22 -7.49
CA VAL A 24 10.32 2.96 -7.92
C VAL A 24 11.05 3.24 -9.22
N PRO A 25 12.31 3.71 -9.12
CA PRO A 25 13.06 4.06 -10.33
C PRO A 25 13.19 2.90 -11.29
N GLU A 26 13.29 1.69 -10.77
CA GLU A 26 13.42 0.50 -11.61
C GLU A 26 12.23 0.33 -12.56
N TRP A 27 11.07 0.88 -12.17
CA TRP A 27 9.86 0.78 -12.97
C TRP A 27 9.50 2.12 -13.61
N ASN A 28 10.41 3.08 -13.57
CA ASN A 28 10.17 4.43 -14.07
C ASN A 28 9.02 5.14 -13.36
N LEU A 29 8.74 4.74 -12.14
CA LEU A 29 7.69 5.37 -11.34
C LEU A 29 8.34 6.39 -10.42
N ILE A 30 8.60 7.56 -10.97
CA ILE A 30 9.25 8.64 -10.24
C ILE A 30 8.50 9.93 -10.52
N GLY A 31 8.74 10.94 -9.68
CA GLY A 31 8.09 12.23 -9.84
C GLY A 31 6.58 12.10 -9.80
N GLU A 32 5.92 12.60 -10.82
CA GLU A 32 4.45 12.55 -10.86
C GLU A 32 3.93 11.12 -11.08
N ASP A 33 4.77 10.25 -11.62
CA ASP A 33 4.36 8.88 -11.86
C ASP A 33 4.64 7.96 -10.70
N ALA A 34 5.10 8.48 -9.57
CA ALA A 34 5.36 7.68 -8.40
C ALA A 34 4.08 7.05 -7.86
N ILE A 35 4.24 6.10 -6.96
CA ILE A 35 3.10 5.44 -6.34
C ILE A 35 2.62 6.28 -5.17
N TYR A 36 1.33 6.55 -5.12
CA TYR A 36 0.70 7.25 -4.01
C TYR A 36 -0.05 6.25 -3.15
N VAL A 37 0.21 6.26 -1.85
CA VAL A 37 -0.36 5.28 -0.94
C VAL A 37 -1.09 5.98 0.19
N LYS A 38 -2.39 5.74 0.29
CA LYS A 38 -3.19 6.24 1.41
C LYS A 38 -3.01 5.33 2.61
N PRO A 39 -3.25 5.86 3.82
CA PRO A 39 -3.11 5.03 5.02
C PRO A 39 -3.99 3.78 4.95
N PHE A 40 -3.50 2.72 5.58
CA PHE A 40 -4.26 1.47 5.64
C PHE A 40 -5.33 1.53 6.71
N THR A 41 -6.49 0.96 6.42
CA THR A 41 -7.46 0.65 7.46
C THR A 41 -7.16 -0.75 7.99
N LEU A 42 -7.72 -1.07 9.14
CA LEU A 42 -7.59 -2.42 9.68
C LEU A 42 -8.23 -3.43 8.75
N LEU A 43 -9.36 -3.06 8.17
CA LEU A 43 -10.03 -3.97 7.25
C LEU A 43 -9.15 -4.31 6.04
N GLU A 44 -8.46 -3.31 5.52
CA GLU A 44 -7.58 -3.55 4.39
C GLU A 44 -6.45 -4.50 4.75
N LYS A 45 -5.88 -4.31 5.94
CA LYS A 45 -4.81 -5.21 6.38
C LYS A 45 -5.32 -6.63 6.58
N ASP A 46 -6.52 -6.75 7.14
CA ASP A 46 -7.11 -8.07 7.32
C ASP A 46 -7.29 -8.77 5.99
N GLU A 47 -7.77 -8.06 4.99
CA GLU A 47 -8.00 -8.66 3.69
C GLU A 47 -6.71 -9.12 3.04
N ILE A 48 -5.66 -8.36 3.21
CA ILE A 48 -4.37 -8.69 2.60
C ILE A 48 -3.76 -9.92 3.27
N PHE A 49 -3.83 -9.98 4.59
CA PHE A 49 -3.16 -11.04 5.34
C PHE A 49 -4.08 -12.17 5.76
N LYS A 50 -5.23 -12.24 5.15
CA LYS A 50 -6.21 -13.26 5.46
C LYS A 50 -5.62 -14.64 5.25
N GLY A 51 -5.89 -15.53 6.19
CA GLY A 51 -5.44 -16.91 6.07
C GLY A 51 -3.99 -17.12 6.40
N ASN A 52 -3.35 -16.15 7.04
CA ASN A 52 -1.95 -16.28 7.41
C ASN A 52 -1.06 -16.52 6.22
N ASN A 53 -1.45 -15.98 5.10
CA ASN A 53 -0.69 -16.18 3.87
C ASN A 53 0.58 -15.36 3.94
N THR A 54 1.72 -16.03 3.98
CA THR A 54 3.01 -15.36 4.01
C THR A 54 3.77 -15.53 2.71
N SER A 55 3.10 -15.99 1.69
CA SER A 55 3.77 -16.20 0.40
C SER A 55 4.03 -14.87 -0.28
N LEU A 56 4.84 -14.93 -1.31
CA LEU A 56 5.15 -13.74 -2.10
C LEU A 56 3.91 -13.17 -2.77
N THR A 57 2.87 -13.98 -2.91
CA THR A 57 1.62 -13.48 -3.49
C THR A 57 1.03 -12.35 -2.68
N VAL A 58 1.21 -12.38 -1.35
CA VAL A 58 0.73 -11.30 -0.50
C VAL A 58 1.37 -9.98 -0.89
N LEU A 59 2.65 -10.01 -1.23
CA LEU A 59 3.35 -8.80 -1.62
C LEU A 59 2.73 -8.17 -2.86
N ILE A 60 2.38 -9.00 -3.82
CA ILE A 60 1.74 -8.51 -5.03
C ILE A 60 0.37 -7.94 -4.72
N ASP A 61 -0.38 -8.60 -3.84
CA ASP A 61 -1.70 -8.11 -3.45
C ASP A 61 -1.61 -6.73 -2.82
N VAL A 62 -0.60 -6.51 -1.98
CA VAL A 62 -0.39 -5.20 -1.37
C VAL A 62 -0.18 -4.14 -2.44
N ILE A 63 0.68 -4.43 -3.40
CA ILE A 63 1.01 -3.47 -4.44
C ILE A 63 -0.22 -3.16 -5.29
N VAL A 64 -0.92 -4.18 -5.73
CA VAL A 64 -2.07 -3.98 -6.61
C VAL A 64 -3.19 -3.25 -5.88
N LYS A 65 -3.39 -3.57 -4.61
CA LYS A 65 -4.51 -3.01 -3.87
C LYS A 65 -4.27 -1.56 -3.48
N LYS A 66 -3.05 -1.19 -3.15
CA LYS A 66 -2.79 0.11 -2.55
C LYS A 66 -2.12 1.14 -3.46
N SER A 67 -1.63 0.73 -4.62
CA SER A 67 -0.91 1.67 -5.48
C SER A 67 -1.89 2.55 -6.25
N LEU A 68 -1.75 3.85 -6.06
CA LEU A 68 -2.59 4.84 -6.73
C LEU A 68 -1.71 5.81 -7.50
N ASP A 69 -2.26 6.38 -8.57
CA ASP A 69 -1.55 7.43 -9.27
C ASP A 69 -1.84 8.77 -8.60
N LYS A 70 -1.30 9.84 -9.17
CA LYS A 70 -1.43 11.15 -8.55
C LYS A 70 -2.87 11.63 -8.51
N ASN A 71 -3.74 11.07 -9.33
CA ASN A 71 -5.14 11.44 -9.35
C ASN A 71 -5.99 10.58 -8.41
N GLY A 72 -5.38 9.60 -7.76
CA GLY A 72 -6.10 8.71 -6.86
C GLY A 72 -6.67 7.49 -7.54
N ASP A 73 -6.33 7.27 -8.80
CA ASP A 73 -6.81 6.10 -9.53
C ASP A 73 -5.87 4.94 -9.36
N LYS A 74 -6.40 3.74 -9.42
CA LYS A 74 -5.58 2.55 -9.27
C LYS A 74 -4.61 2.41 -10.43
N MET A 75 -3.36 2.12 -10.09
CA MET A 75 -2.32 1.95 -11.10
C MET A 75 -2.30 0.57 -11.71
N PHE A 76 -2.70 -0.45 -10.94
CA PHE A 76 -2.57 -1.83 -11.36
C PHE A 76 -3.90 -2.56 -11.24
N ASP A 77 -4.17 -3.43 -12.21
CA ASP A 77 -5.39 -4.22 -12.22
C ASP A 77 -5.04 -5.69 -12.07
N LEU A 78 -6.04 -6.54 -12.28
CA LEU A 78 -5.86 -7.96 -12.12
C LEU A 78 -4.86 -8.52 -13.12
N GLU A 79 -4.87 -7.99 -14.33
CA GLU A 79 -3.91 -8.42 -15.33
C GLU A 79 -2.50 -8.09 -14.92
N ALA A 80 -2.31 -6.92 -14.31
CA ALA A 80 -1.00 -6.53 -13.81
C ALA A 80 -0.52 -7.51 -12.75
N LYS A 81 -1.43 -7.99 -11.92
CA LYS A 81 -1.08 -8.96 -10.89
C LYS A 81 -0.47 -10.21 -11.50
N ILE A 82 -1.08 -10.70 -12.58
CA ILE A 82 -0.58 -11.89 -13.25
C ILE A 82 0.81 -11.64 -13.83
N LYS A 83 0.99 -10.49 -14.46
CA LYS A 83 2.27 -10.16 -15.06
C LYS A 83 3.37 -9.96 -14.02
N MET A 84 3.00 -9.42 -12.88
CA MET A 84 3.99 -9.22 -11.81
C MET A 84 4.58 -10.53 -11.32
N LYS A 85 3.77 -11.58 -11.32
CA LYS A 85 4.25 -12.89 -10.90
C LYS A 85 5.28 -13.47 -11.86
N ARG A 86 5.23 -13.08 -13.11
CA ARG A 86 6.03 -13.70 -14.14
C ARG A 86 7.21 -12.87 -14.61
N PHE A 87 7.08 -11.56 -14.62
CA PHE A 87 8.02 -10.73 -15.36
C PHE A 87 8.70 -9.65 -14.54
N VAL A 88 8.46 -9.59 -13.26
CA VAL A 88 9.00 -8.53 -12.42
C VAL A 88 9.94 -9.09 -11.39
N ASP A 89 11.03 -8.35 -11.14
CA ASP A 89 12.04 -8.76 -10.18
C ASP A 89 11.45 -8.90 -8.79
N PRO A 90 11.52 -10.09 -8.18
CA PRO A 90 10.94 -10.29 -6.87
C PRO A 90 11.58 -9.45 -5.77
N ASP A 91 12.84 -9.10 -5.90
CA ASP A 91 13.48 -8.24 -4.89
C ASP A 91 12.89 -6.84 -4.91
N VAL A 92 12.61 -6.33 -6.11
CA VAL A 92 11.98 -5.02 -6.22
C VAL A 92 10.55 -5.09 -5.72
N LEU A 93 9.82 -6.16 -6.04
CA LEU A 93 8.46 -6.35 -5.53
C LEU A 93 8.45 -6.34 -4.01
N SER A 94 9.39 -7.04 -3.41
CA SER A 94 9.49 -7.12 -1.96
C SER A 94 9.73 -5.76 -1.35
N ARG A 95 10.66 -5.01 -1.93
CA ARG A 95 10.97 -3.69 -1.43
C ARG A 95 9.76 -2.76 -1.53
N VAL A 96 9.11 -2.76 -2.69
CA VAL A 96 7.97 -1.87 -2.91
C VAL A 96 6.84 -2.22 -1.94
N ALA A 97 6.54 -3.49 -1.78
CA ALA A 97 5.48 -3.90 -0.88
C ALA A 97 5.79 -3.51 0.56
N SER A 98 7.05 -3.67 0.96
CA SER A 98 7.45 -3.29 2.32
C SER A 98 7.28 -1.80 2.54
N GLU A 99 7.64 -1.01 1.56
CA GLU A 99 7.48 0.43 1.68
C GLU A 99 6.02 0.82 1.74
N ILE A 100 5.17 0.14 0.97
CA ILE A 100 3.74 0.42 1.00
C ILE A 100 3.17 0.06 2.36
N LEU A 101 3.56 -1.09 2.89
CA LEU A 101 3.06 -1.51 4.19
C LEU A 101 3.58 -0.65 5.33
N GLY A 102 4.67 0.06 5.10
CA GLY A 102 5.26 0.85 6.16
C GLY A 102 5.97 0.02 7.20
N THR A 103 6.33 -1.21 6.85
CA THR A 103 7.03 -2.08 7.77
C THR A 103 8.53 -1.90 7.69
N ASN A 104 8.95 -0.91 6.99
CA ASN A 104 10.34 -0.59 6.89
C ASN A 104 10.85 -0.23 8.26
N THR A 105 11.62 -1.08 8.83
CA THR A 105 12.03 -0.88 10.18
C THR A 105 13.24 -0.05 10.28
N SER A 106 13.75 0.20 9.40
CA SER A 106 14.96 0.95 9.51
C SER A 106 15.38 1.25 10.90
N SER A 107 15.14 1.04 11.22
CA SER A 107 15.32 1.20 12.03
C SER A 107 15.80 1.57 12.52
N GLU A 108 15.88 1.69 12.67
CA GLU A 108 16.23 1.97 13.18
C GLU A 108 16.42 2.10 13.45
#